data_6b40f2878c19a59c025acbebe8bee486
#
_entry.id   6b40f2878c19a59c025acbebe8bee486
#
_cell.length_a   1.000
_cell.length_b   1.000
_cell.length_c   1.000
_cell.angle_alpha   90.00
_cell.angle_beta   90.00
_cell.angle_gamma   90.00
#
_symmetry.space_group_name_H-M   'P 1'
#
loop_
_entity.id
_entity.type
_entity.pdbx_description
1 polymer ?
#
loop_
_entity_poly.entity_id
_entity_poly.type
_entity_poly.pdbx_seq_one_letter_code
_entity_poly.pdbx_strand_id
1 'polypeptide(L)'
;DSYVNTITRQYGVTVNSYKIDLGMQWEQKIGQADFVTLGATVGLGHKLGADPYVSVKSVSPLTGVTLTTADTLSNGLELPLMLGGGLSYRHGNQLTVGVDYSLQRWSNVKFPEIDANTQKYELQRGLTRNRHKLTVGGEWVPRAYDPHNFLNRVHYRIGASYATPYYNLGNVKGPDEISV
;
A
#
# COMPACT_ATOMS: atom_id res chain seq x y z
N ASP A 1 -27.13 -33.22 24.30
CA ASP A 1 -25.88 -32.45 24.06
C ASP A 1 -25.64 -32.39 22.56
N SER A 2 -25.58 -31.19 22.01
CA SER A 2 -25.30 -30.97 20.58
C SER A 2 -23.79 -30.93 20.37
N TYR A 3 -23.25 -31.94 19.73
CA TYR A 3 -21.82 -31.96 19.39
C TYR A 3 -21.60 -31.25 18.05
N VAL A 4 -20.83 -30.17 18.07
CA VAL A 4 -20.50 -29.38 16.86
C VAL A 4 -19.07 -29.69 16.45
N ASN A 5 -18.84 -29.95 15.16
CA ASN A 5 -17.51 -30.15 14.62
C ASN A 5 -16.67 -28.87 14.74
N THR A 6 -15.42 -29.04 15.18
CA THR A 6 -14.46 -27.94 15.16
C THR A 6 -13.95 -27.74 13.72
N ILE A 7 -14.15 -26.54 13.17
CA ILE A 7 -13.69 -26.17 11.83
C ILE A 7 -12.52 -25.19 11.96
N THR A 8 -11.36 -25.55 11.43
CA THR A 8 -10.19 -24.69 11.33
C THR A 8 -9.93 -24.38 9.87
N ARG A 9 -9.85 -23.10 9.52
CA ARG A 9 -9.44 -22.64 8.19
C ARG A 9 -8.04 -22.04 8.28
N GLN A 10 -7.15 -22.49 7.41
CA GLN A 10 -5.78 -22.00 7.30
C GLN A 10 -5.58 -21.48 5.87
N TYR A 11 -5.09 -20.25 5.77
CA TYR A 11 -4.69 -19.65 4.51
C TYR A 11 -3.17 -19.54 4.49
N GLY A 12 -2.57 -19.85 3.36
CA GLY A 12 -1.14 -19.73 3.19
C GLY A 12 -0.78 -19.39 1.75
N VAL A 13 0.40 -18.84 1.56
CA VAL A 13 0.95 -18.54 0.25
C VAL A 13 2.47 -18.53 0.31
N THR A 14 3.09 -19.09 -0.72
CA THR A 14 4.52 -18.90 -0.99
C THR A 14 4.64 -17.98 -2.20
N VAL A 15 5.39 -16.87 -2.04
CA VAL A 15 5.55 -15.88 -3.09
C VAL A 15 7.01 -15.88 -3.55
N ASN A 16 7.23 -16.04 -4.84
CA ASN A 16 8.51 -15.85 -5.50
C ASN A 16 8.31 -14.90 -6.68
N SER A 17 8.69 -13.65 -6.53
CA SER A 17 8.42 -12.64 -7.53
C SER A 17 9.39 -11.47 -7.44
N TYR A 18 9.24 -10.52 -8.36
CA TYR A 18 10.02 -9.29 -8.45
C TYR A 18 9.08 -8.08 -8.51
N LYS A 19 9.61 -6.89 -8.30
CA LYS A 19 8.91 -5.63 -8.50
C LYS A 19 9.80 -4.70 -9.31
N ILE A 20 9.22 -4.04 -10.31
CA ILE A 20 9.91 -3.06 -11.13
C ILE A 20 9.27 -1.70 -10.90
N ASP A 21 10.08 -0.78 -10.39
CA ASP A 21 9.71 0.62 -10.22
C ASP A 21 10.68 1.47 -11.06
N LEU A 22 10.11 2.38 -11.85
CA LEU A 22 10.84 3.37 -12.62
C LEU A 22 10.53 4.75 -12.07
N GLY A 23 11.55 5.60 -12.00
CA GLY A 23 11.39 6.97 -11.52
C GLY A 23 12.19 7.96 -12.35
N MET A 24 11.64 9.17 -12.46
CA MET A 24 12.30 10.30 -13.09
C MET A 24 12.12 11.52 -12.20
N GLN A 25 13.18 12.33 -12.14
CA GLN A 25 13.16 13.59 -11.43
C GLN A 25 13.83 14.65 -12.30
N TRP A 26 13.21 15.83 -12.34
CA TRP A 26 13.71 16.98 -13.06
C TRP A 26 13.70 18.21 -12.15
N GLU A 27 14.88 18.82 -11.98
CA GLU A 27 15.05 20.04 -11.20
C GLU A 27 15.33 21.20 -12.15
N GLN A 28 14.60 22.31 -11.94
CA GLN A 28 14.79 23.56 -12.67
C GLN A 28 15.09 24.68 -11.69
N LYS A 29 16.19 25.38 -11.96
CA LYS A 29 16.49 26.66 -11.29
C LYS A 29 15.62 27.77 -11.92
N ILE A 30 14.81 28.45 -11.10
CA ILE A 30 13.88 29.49 -11.55
C ILE A 30 14.28 30.90 -11.05
N GLY A 31 15.20 30.99 -10.09
CA GLY A 31 15.69 32.24 -9.54
C GLY A 31 17.16 32.14 -9.15
N GLN A 32 17.66 33.12 -8.39
CA GLN A 32 19.06 33.06 -7.92
C GLN A 32 19.31 31.93 -6.93
N ALA A 33 18.34 31.68 -6.04
CA ALA A 33 18.38 30.66 -5.03
C ALA A 33 17.16 29.71 -5.05
N ASP A 34 16.34 29.81 -6.07
CA ASP A 34 15.05 29.13 -6.16
C ASP A 34 15.11 27.95 -7.13
N PHE A 35 14.64 26.82 -6.67
CA PHE A 35 14.60 25.59 -7.44
C PHE A 35 13.20 24.95 -7.34
N VAL A 36 12.72 24.44 -8.45
CA VAL A 36 11.52 23.61 -8.51
C VAL A 36 11.91 22.24 -9.02
N THR A 37 11.45 21.21 -8.32
CA THR A 37 11.68 19.82 -8.70
C THR A 37 10.36 19.14 -8.99
N LEU A 38 10.28 18.50 -10.14
CA LEU A 38 9.19 17.62 -10.55
C LEU A 38 9.67 16.18 -10.48
N GLY A 39 8.87 15.32 -9.86
CA GLY A 39 9.13 13.88 -9.77
C GLY A 39 7.96 13.09 -10.34
N ALA A 40 8.27 11.97 -11.00
CA ALA A 40 7.29 10.99 -11.43
C ALA A 40 7.81 9.59 -11.20
N THR A 41 6.94 8.68 -10.77
CA THR A 41 7.26 7.27 -10.56
C THR A 41 6.17 6.38 -11.16
N VAL A 42 6.58 5.23 -11.68
CA VAL A 42 5.67 4.19 -12.13
C VAL A 42 6.16 2.83 -11.62
N GLY A 43 5.30 2.12 -10.90
CA GLY A 43 5.50 0.75 -10.49
C GLY A 43 4.65 -0.17 -11.36
N LEU A 44 5.30 -1.09 -12.06
CA LEU A 44 4.61 -1.98 -12.99
C LEU A 44 3.82 -3.04 -12.24
N GLY A 45 2.53 -3.11 -12.52
CA GLY A 45 1.66 -4.18 -12.04
C GLY A 45 1.87 -5.46 -12.86
N HIS A 46 1.92 -6.60 -12.18
CA HIS A 46 2.02 -7.91 -12.84
C HIS A 46 1.54 -9.04 -11.91
N LYS A 47 1.33 -10.21 -12.49
CA LYS A 47 1.04 -11.42 -11.72
C LYS A 47 2.29 -11.88 -10.97
N LEU A 48 2.11 -12.22 -9.71
CA LEU A 48 3.15 -12.81 -8.89
C LEU A 48 3.24 -14.31 -9.13
N GLY A 49 4.44 -14.88 -9.08
CA GLY A 49 4.63 -16.33 -8.94
C GLY A 49 4.23 -16.75 -7.52
N ALA A 50 2.91 -16.86 -7.29
CA ALA A 50 2.36 -17.09 -5.96
C ALA A 50 1.15 -18.01 -6.05
N ASP A 51 1.21 -19.10 -5.31
CA ASP A 51 0.16 -20.11 -5.26
C ASP A 51 -0.53 -20.07 -3.88
N PRO A 52 -1.52 -19.18 -3.70
CA PRO A 52 -2.30 -19.14 -2.48
C PRO A 52 -3.15 -20.40 -2.32
N TYR A 53 -3.21 -20.90 -1.11
CA TYR A 53 -4.02 -22.07 -0.78
C TYR A 53 -4.89 -21.81 0.45
N VAL A 54 -6.02 -22.50 0.49
CA VAL A 54 -6.86 -22.63 1.67
C VAL A 54 -6.92 -24.10 2.09
N SER A 55 -6.73 -24.36 3.37
CA SER A 55 -6.95 -25.68 3.97
C SER A 55 -8.05 -25.58 5.02
N VAL A 56 -9.05 -26.43 4.88
CA VAL A 56 -10.16 -26.54 5.82
C VAL A 56 -10.07 -27.89 6.53
N LYS A 57 -9.87 -27.84 7.84
CA LYS A 57 -9.82 -29.03 8.71
C LYS A 57 -11.09 -29.07 9.56
N SER A 58 -11.84 -30.16 9.47
CA SER A 58 -13.01 -30.43 10.29
C SER A 58 -12.73 -31.63 11.19
N VAL A 59 -12.92 -31.46 12.50
CA VAL A 59 -12.72 -32.53 13.49
C VAL A 59 -14.03 -32.82 14.18
N SER A 60 -14.46 -34.08 14.11
CA SER A 60 -15.64 -34.57 14.84
C SER A 60 -15.25 -34.90 16.29
N PRO A 61 -15.84 -34.27 17.33
CA PRO A 61 -15.55 -34.58 18.71
C PRO A 61 -16.08 -35.96 19.15
N LEU A 62 -17.04 -36.51 18.43
CA LEU A 62 -17.64 -37.82 18.72
C LEU A 62 -16.78 -39.00 18.24
N THR A 63 -16.25 -38.88 17.03
CA THR A 63 -15.53 -40.00 16.38
C THR A 63 -14.02 -39.79 16.30
N GLY A 64 -13.54 -38.57 16.61
CA GLY A 64 -12.14 -38.17 16.42
C GLY A 64 -11.72 -38.08 14.93
N VAL A 65 -12.66 -38.28 14.01
CA VAL A 65 -12.35 -38.26 12.58
C VAL A 65 -12.01 -36.84 12.15
N THR A 66 -10.88 -36.70 11.47
CA THR A 66 -10.41 -35.46 10.88
C THR A 66 -10.55 -35.52 9.36
N LEU A 67 -11.30 -34.59 8.80
CA LEU A 67 -11.38 -34.36 7.35
C LEU A 67 -10.57 -33.09 7.02
N THR A 68 -9.67 -33.20 6.06
CA THR A 68 -8.90 -32.05 5.56
C THR A 68 -9.13 -31.90 4.06
N THR A 69 -9.60 -30.75 3.66
CA THR A 69 -9.73 -30.35 2.26
C THR A 69 -8.81 -29.18 2.00
N ALA A 70 -8.01 -29.25 0.95
CA ALA A 70 -7.14 -28.14 0.53
C ALA A 70 -7.43 -27.79 -0.93
N ASP A 71 -7.40 -26.49 -1.22
CA ASP A 71 -7.55 -25.95 -2.57
C ASP A 71 -6.47 -24.90 -2.81
N THR A 72 -5.89 -24.88 -4.02
CA THR A 72 -4.76 -24.02 -4.38
C THR A 72 -5.02 -23.34 -5.71
N LEU A 73 -4.72 -22.06 -5.81
CA LEU A 73 -4.83 -21.27 -7.03
C LEU A 73 -3.44 -20.91 -7.56
N SER A 74 -3.11 -21.38 -8.75
CA SER A 74 -1.84 -21.04 -9.39
C SER A 74 -1.82 -19.58 -9.83
N ASN A 75 -0.72 -18.86 -9.50
CA ASN A 75 -0.53 -17.44 -9.83
C ASN A 75 -1.70 -16.56 -9.34
N GLY A 76 -2.23 -16.86 -8.15
CA GLY A 76 -3.44 -16.25 -7.62
C GLY A 76 -3.28 -14.85 -7.04
N LEU A 77 -2.08 -14.26 -7.07
CA LEU A 77 -1.83 -12.91 -6.59
C LEU A 77 -1.29 -12.01 -7.70
N GLU A 78 -1.64 -10.73 -7.63
CA GLU A 78 -1.21 -9.70 -8.59
C GLU A 78 -0.76 -8.44 -7.85
N LEU A 79 0.27 -7.76 -8.37
CA LEU A 79 0.61 -6.40 -7.96
C LEU A 79 -0.17 -5.39 -8.82
N PRO A 80 -0.69 -4.31 -8.23
CA PRO A 80 -1.35 -3.25 -8.98
C PRO A 80 -0.34 -2.39 -9.73
N LEU A 81 -0.82 -1.71 -10.77
CA LEU A 81 -0.11 -0.55 -11.32
C LEU A 81 -0.07 0.56 -10.27
N MET A 82 1.12 1.10 -10.03
CA MET A 82 1.37 2.20 -9.09
C MET A 82 1.88 3.41 -9.86
N LEU A 83 1.30 4.57 -9.59
CA LEU A 83 1.70 5.84 -10.19
C LEU A 83 1.99 6.83 -9.08
N GLY A 84 3.04 7.63 -9.23
CA GLY A 84 3.37 8.70 -8.30
C GLY A 84 3.78 9.95 -9.05
N GLY A 85 3.46 11.10 -8.46
CA GLY A 85 3.92 12.40 -8.93
C GLY A 85 4.18 13.32 -7.76
N GLY A 86 5.24 14.12 -7.85
CA GLY A 86 5.63 15.04 -6.80
C GLY A 86 6.12 16.36 -7.35
N LEU A 87 5.92 17.38 -6.55
CA LEU A 87 6.42 18.74 -6.79
C LEU A 87 7.08 19.24 -5.52
N SER A 88 8.30 19.77 -5.62
CA SER A 88 8.93 20.49 -4.52
C SER A 88 9.47 21.82 -4.97
N TYR A 89 9.48 22.75 -4.02
CA TYR A 89 10.11 24.06 -4.14
C TYR A 89 11.17 24.22 -3.05
N ARG A 90 12.32 24.71 -3.42
CA ARG A 90 13.45 25.00 -2.51
C ARG A 90 13.96 26.40 -2.74
N HIS A 91 14.05 27.17 -1.65
CA HIS A 91 14.69 28.49 -1.61
C HIS A 91 15.99 28.42 -0.84
N GLY A 92 17.11 28.40 -1.55
CA GLY A 92 18.44 28.27 -0.95
C GLY A 92 18.54 27.07 0.00
N ASN A 93 19.06 27.33 1.19
CA ASN A 93 19.13 26.37 2.30
C ASN A 93 18.12 26.70 3.42
N GLN A 94 17.16 27.58 3.14
CA GLN A 94 16.26 28.12 4.17
C GLN A 94 14.87 27.47 4.15
N LEU A 95 14.35 27.18 2.97
CA LEU A 95 13.00 26.67 2.85
C LEU A 95 12.95 25.54 1.82
N THR A 96 12.34 24.44 2.20
CA THR A 96 11.95 23.39 1.27
C THR A 96 10.50 23.01 1.58
N VAL A 97 9.66 23.01 0.56
CA VAL A 97 8.27 22.53 0.66
C VAL A 97 8.00 21.55 -0.47
N GLY A 98 7.16 20.57 -0.20
CA GLY A 98 6.86 19.55 -1.20
C GLY A 98 5.47 18.97 -1.02
N VAL A 99 4.94 18.47 -2.14
CA VAL A 99 3.70 17.72 -2.21
C VAL A 99 3.89 16.52 -3.11
N ASP A 100 3.44 15.35 -2.63
CA ASP A 100 3.48 14.11 -3.37
C ASP A 100 2.10 13.48 -3.42
N TYR A 101 1.74 12.95 -4.57
CA TYR A 101 0.54 12.17 -4.76
C TYR A 101 0.88 10.79 -5.32
N SER A 102 0.28 9.76 -4.78
CA SER A 102 0.41 8.40 -5.30
C SER A 102 -0.94 7.71 -5.46
N LEU A 103 -1.05 6.94 -6.53
CA LEU A 103 -2.20 6.14 -6.90
C LEU A 103 -1.78 4.68 -7.05
N GLN A 104 -2.45 3.78 -6.33
CA GLN A 104 -2.31 2.34 -6.50
C GLN A 104 -3.64 1.77 -7.01
N ARG A 105 -3.62 1.13 -8.18
CA ARG A 105 -4.83 0.66 -8.88
C ARG A 105 -5.26 -0.74 -8.43
N TRP A 106 -5.54 -0.89 -7.14
CA TRP A 106 -5.97 -2.16 -6.55
C TRP A 106 -7.32 -2.65 -7.05
N SER A 107 -8.23 -1.77 -7.51
CA SER A 107 -9.54 -2.17 -8.03
C SER A 107 -9.48 -3.13 -9.22
N ASN A 108 -8.34 -3.15 -9.93
CA ASN A 108 -8.13 -4.03 -11.08
C ASN A 108 -7.54 -5.40 -10.69
N VAL A 109 -7.06 -5.53 -9.46
CA VAL A 109 -6.42 -6.75 -8.95
C VAL A 109 -7.47 -7.75 -8.53
N LYS A 110 -7.25 -9.02 -8.86
CA LYS A 110 -8.06 -10.14 -8.38
C LYS A 110 -7.46 -10.68 -7.10
N PHE A 111 -8.32 -11.02 -6.15
CA PHE A 111 -7.91 -11.65 -4.90
C PHE A 111 -8.53 -13.04 -4.76
N PRO A 112 -7.78 -14.01 -4.20
CA PRO A 112 -8.30 -15.33 -3.90
C PRO A 112 -9.25 -15.28 -2.71
N GLU A 113 -10.47 -15.72 -2.89
CA GLU A 113 -11.49 -15.80 -1.86
C GLU A 113 -12.41 -17.00 -2.10
N ILE A 114 -13.09 -17.45 -1.05
CA ILE A 114 -14.13 -18.48 -1.16
C ILE A 114 -15.42 -17.77 -1.57
N ASP A 115 -15.92 -18.06 -2.76
CA ASP A 115 -17.20 -17.54 -3.25
C ASP A 115 -18.36 -18.01 -2.36
N ALA A 116 -19.18 -17.07 -1.91
CA ALA A 116 -20.27 -17.34 -0.96
C ALA A 116 -21.37 -18.25 -1.56
N ASN A 117 -21.53 -18.22 -2.89
CA ASN A 117 -22.57 -18.98 -3.59
C ASN A 117 -22.09 -20.37 -4.02
N THR A 118 -20.87 -20.44 -4.59
CA THR A 118 -20.32 -21.69 -5.11
C THR A 118 -19.49 -22.47 -4.10
N GLN A 119 -19.11 -21.83 -2.97
CA GLN A 119 -18.20 -22.36 -1.94
C GLN A 119 -16.84 -22.81 -2.50
N LYS A 120 -16.46 -22.30 -3.69
CA LYS A 120 -15.18 -22.58 -4.34
C LYS A 120 -14.17 -21.49 -4.02
N TYR A 121 -12.91 -21.89 -3.89
CA TYR A 121 -11.78 -20.96 -3.74
C TYR A 121 -11.37 -20.48 -5.13
N GLU A 122 -11.65 -19.22 -5.44
CA GLU A 122 -11.44 -18.66 -6.77
C GLU A 122 -11.03 -17.17 -6.72
N LEU A 123 -10.52 -16.68 -7.87
CA LEU A 123 -10.08 -15.28 -8.00
C LEU A 123 -11.28 -14.36 -8.23
N GLN A 124 -11.58 -13.51 -7.24
CA GLN A 124 -12.66 -12.53 -7.30
C GLN A 124 -12.16 -11.11 -7.56
N ARG A 125 -12.98 -10.31 -8.22
CA ARG A 125 -12.79 -8.87 -8.40
C ARG A 125 -13.70 -8.06 -7.47
N GLY A 126 -13.35 -6.79 -7.26
CA GLY A 126 -14.22 -5.86 -6.51
C GLY A 126 -14.04 -5.92 -4.99
N LEU A 127 -13.16 -6.77 -4.48
CA LEU A 127 -12.82 -6.85 -3.06
C LEU A 127 -11.96 -5.66 -2.61
N THR A 128 -11.27 -5.03 -3.55
CA THR A 128 -10.33 -3.95 -3.30
C THR A 128 -10.70 -2.68 -4.07
N ARG A 129 -10.14 -1.58 -3.63
CA ARG A 129 -10.34 -0.21 -4.17
C ARG A 129 -9.01 0.41 -4.50
N ASN A 130 -9.02 1.42 -5.37
CA ASN A 130 -7.84 2.22 -5.59
C ASN A 130 -7.44 2.97 -4.32
N ARG A 131 -6.16 2.91 -3.98
CA ARG A 131 -5.58 3.69 -2.89
C ARG A 131 -4.99 4.96 -3.44
N HIS A 132 -5.41 6.08 -2.86
CA HIS A 132 -4.89 7.41 -3.11
C HIS A 132 -4.13 7.85 -1.87
N LYS A 133 -2.93 8.39 -2.03
CA LYS A 133 -2.18 8.99 -0.93
C LYS A 133 -1.67 10.35 -1.36
N LEU A 134 -1.97 11.36 -0.55
CA LEU A 134 -1.43 12.71 -0.66
C LEU A 134 -0.52 12.96 0.54
N THR A 135 0.68 13.45 0.28
CA THR A 135 1.65 13.83 1.33
C THR A 135 2.07 15.26 1.06
N VAL A 136 2.10 16.07 2.11
CA VAL A 136 2.63 17.44 2.07
C VAL A 136 3.63 17.61 3.19
N GLY A 137 4.68 18.38 2.96
CA GLY A 137 5.67 18.62 3.99
C GLY A 137 6.54 19.83 3.68
N GLY A 138 7.20 20.34 4.72
CA GLY A 138 8.11 21.43 4.59
C GLY A 138 9.16 21.47 5.68
N GLU A 139 10.28 22.04 5.35
CA GLU A 139 11.39 22.33 6.24
C GLU A 139 11.74 23.81 6.13
N TRP A 140 11.93 24.44 7.27
CA TRP A 140 12.37 25.83 7.37
C TRP A 140 13.56 25.96 8.31
N VAL A 141 14.61 26.63 7.82
CA VAL A 141 15.83 26.95 8.56
C VAL A 141 16.09 28.44 8.44
N PRO A 142 15.86 29.25 9.47
CA PRO A 142 15.96 30.71 9.38
C PRO A 142 17.32 31.22 8.87
N ARG A 143 18.43 30.68 9.40
CA ARG A 143 19.80 30.97 8.96
C ARG A 143 20.71 29.80 9.27
N ALA A 144 20.98 28.95 8.33
CA ALA A 144 21.76 27.73 8.49
C ALA A 144 23.19 27.96 9.04
N TYR A 145 23.77 29.14 8.82
CA TYR A 145 25.14 29.48 9.17
C TYR A 145 25.23 30.65 10.18
N ASP A 146 24.23 30.83 11.07
CA ASP A 146 24.28 31.86 12.11
C ASP A 146 25.21 31.43 13.24
N PRO A 147 26.35 32.15 13.50
CA PRO A 147 27.29 31.75 14.53
C PRO A 147 26.81 32.12 15.95
N HIS A 148 25.86 33.04 16.10
CA HIS A 148 25.47 33.63 17.38
C HIS A 148 24.14 33.07 17.92
N ASN A 149 23.25 32.60 17.06
CA ASN A 149 21.94 32.15 17.50
C ASN A 149 21.66 30.68 17.09
N PHE A 150 21.58 29.83 18.10
CA PHE A 150 21.29 28.40 17.90
C PHE A 150 19.93 28.17 17.21
N LEU A 151 18.89 28.92 17.61
CA LEU A 151 17.53 28.73 17.05
C LEU A 151 17.46 29.04 15.55
N ASN A 152 18.33 29.89 15.03
CA ASN A 152 18.40 30.16 13.60
C ASN A 152 18.95 28.99 12.78
N ARG A 153 19.67 28.07 13.43
CA ARG A 153 20.24 26.88 12.81
C ARG A 153 19.37 25.62 12.97
N VAL A 154 18.29 25.73 13.74
CA VAL A 154 17.36 24.64 13.94
C VAL A 154 16.55 24.39 12.65
N HIS A 155 16.41 23.12 12.29
CA HIS A 155 15.57 22.68 11.19
C HIS A 155 14.15 22.45 11.73
N TYR A 156 13.24 23.34 11.39
CA TYR A 156 11.83 23.21 11.72
C TYR A 156 11.13 22.44 10.61
N ARG A 157 10.57 21.27 10.95
CA ARG A 157 9.91 20.38 9.98
C ARG A 157 8.47 20.15 10.37
N ILE A 158 7.60 20.17 9.37
CA ILE A 158 6.19 19.79 9.51
C ILE A 158 5.78 18.98 8.28
N GLY A 159 4.92 18.00 8.50
CA GLY A 159 4.39 17.21 7.41
C GLY A 159 3.07 16.57 7.78
N ALA A 160 2.27 16.30 6.77
CA ALA A 160 1.01 15.57 6.91
C ALA A 160 0.78 14.66 5.71
N SER A 161 0.12 13.55 5.94
CA SER A 161 -0.33 12.67 4.86
C SER A 161 -1.76 12.19 5.08
N TYR A 162 -2.47 12.02 3.97
CA TYR A 162 -3.80 11.42 3.93
C TYR A 162 -3.79 10.27 2.92
N ALA A 163 -4.31 9.11 3.32
CA ALA A 163 -4.45 7.98 2.42
C ALA A 163 -5.80 7.30 2.55
N THR A 164 -6.38 6.93 1.41
CA THR A 164 -7.59 6.10 1.36
C THR A 164 -7.24 4.62 1.50
N PRO A 165 -8.09 3.79 2.11
CA PRO A 165 -7.87 2.36 2.20
C PRO A 165 -7.94 1.70 0.81
N TYR A 166 -7.23 0.59 0.64
CA TYR A 166 -7.30 -0.23 -0.57
C TYR A 166 -8.29 -1.40 -0.46
N TYR A 167 -8.87 -1.63 0.70
CA TYR A 167 -9.77 -2.75 1.00
C TYR A 167 -11.14 -2.28 1.45
N ASN A 168 -12.12 -3.18 1.31
CA ASN A 168 -13.47 -3.01 1.85
C ASN A 168 -13.66 -3.93 3.07
N LEU A 169 -14.45 -3.48 4.03
CA LEU A 169 -14.95 -4.28 5.15
C LEU A 169 -16.40 -4.68 4.85
N GLY A 170 -16.57 -5.82 4.20
CA GLY A 170 -17.87 -6.17 3.62
C GLY A 170 -18.29 -5.14 2.55
N ASN A 171 -19.44 -4.52 2.73
CA ASN A 171 -19.97 -3.50 1.82
C ASN A 171 -19.54 -2.06 2.15
N VAL A 172 -18.68 -1.86 3.16
CA VAL A 172 -18.28 -0.53 3.63
C VAL A 172 -16.82 -0.29 3.31
N LYS A 173 -16.48 0.97 2.97
CA LYS A 173 -15.10 1.42 2.82
C LYS A 173 -14.33 1.23 4.14
N GLY A 174 -13.10 0.72 4.07
CA GLY A 174 -12.18 0.71 5.21
C GLY A 174 -11.84 2.12 5.73
N PRO A 175 -11.19 2.24 6.89
CA PRO A 175 -10.82 3.53 7.47
C PRO A 175 -9.79 4.27 6.63
N ASP A 176 -9.91 5.59 6.57
CA ASP A 176 -8.91 6.47 6.01
C ASP A 176 -7.74 6.62 7.00
N GLU A 177 -6.55 6.82 6.48
CA GLU A 177 -5.30 6.99 7.25
C GLU A 177 -4.88 8.47 7.19
N ILE A 178 -4.67 9.07 8.36
CA ILE A 178 -4.13 10.43 8.50
C ILE A 178 -2.89 10.34 9.39
N SER A 179 -1.80 10.95 8.96
CA SER A 179 -0.55 11.07 9.72
C SER A 179 -0.07 12.52 9.72
N VAL A 180 0.46 12.98 10.84
CA VAL A 180 1.10 14.28 11.04
C VAL A 180 2.44 14.10 11.76
#